data_ae6a2f27a1d1615f37aa8f6cc5df05e6
#
_entry.id   ae6a2f27a1d1615f37aa8f6cc5df05e6
#
_cell.length_a   1.000
_cell.length_b   1.000
_cell.length_c   1.000
_cell.angle_alpha   90.00
_cell.angle_beta   90.00
_cell.angle_gamma   90.00
#
_symmetry.space_group_name_H-M   'P 1'
#
loop_
_entity.id
_entity.type
_entity.pdbx_description
1 polymer ?
#
loop_
_entity_poly.entity_id
_entity_poly.type
_entity_poly.pdbx_seq_one_letter_code
_entity_poly.pdbx_strand_id
1 'polypeptide(L)'
;MNGELGRVDGSLGLSIQYPGVSFEFGPHDQTVVRGGVPAEQELVQEEIAQSSKILQVEPCIEVAIHQMIPPHQGLGSGTQTRLAVLCALNQRFALGYPLSKLGAMSRRGGTSGIGINAFRNGGLLLDGGHSVSGQKKSFAPSRFATKAGQPPLLMRADFPRTWGIVLFIPSRHQGLSGQDELDFMIANTPIPLDEVQATSHIILMRLLPALRELDLETFGACVNAIQDVGWKRRHWIRSDIAPLQFVRSVFDATAEIQGSGLSSTGATIFGFFDATKFSDDEVTLSLRRELSDNEAAPGQVVCTRANNAGMTLASVA
;
A
#
# COMPACT_ATOMS: atom_id res chain seq x y z
N MET A 1 -14.04 -0.13 -3.84
CA MET A 1 -15.35 -0.52 -4.42
C MET A 1 -16.39 -0.67 -3.30
N ASN A 2 -16.81 0.39 -2.75
CA ASN A 2 -17.62 0.40 -1.53
C ASN A 2 -19.09 0.66 -1.89
N GLY A 3 -19.86 -0.41 -2.11
CA GLY A 3 -21.16 -0.34 -2.73
C GLY A 3 -22.33 -0.88 -1.92
N GLU A 4 -23.52 -0.78 -2.49
CA GLU A 4 -24.81 -1.13 -1.87
C GLU A 4 -25.22 -2.60 -2.05
N LEU A 5 -24.34 -3.43 -2.66
CA LEU A 5 -24.64 -4.84 -2.96
C LEU A 5 -24.36 -5.79 -1.79
N GLY A 6 -24.50 -5.32 -0.55
CA GLY A 6 -24.24 -6.12 0.64
C GLY A 6 -22.77 -6.36 0.94
N ARG A 7 -21.86 -5.58 0.32
CA ARG A 7 -20.42 -5.58 0.61
C ARG A 7 -19.88 -4.16 0.74
N VAL A 8 -18.91 -3.99 1.62
CA VAL A 8 -18.14 -2.76 1.82
C VAL A 8 -16.67 -3.01 1.49
N ASP A 9 -15.91 -1.94 1.28
CA ASP A 9 -14.50 -1.99 0.90
C ASP A 9 -14.28 -2.54 -0.52
N GLY A 10 -13.33 -3.45 -0.70
CA GLY A 10 -12.89 -3.97 -1.99
C GLY A 10 -11.78 -3.12 -2.59
N SER A 11 -10.60 -3.73 -2.77
CA SER A 11 -9.39 -3.01 -3.11
C SER A 11 -8.62 -3.68 -4.23
N LEU A 12 -8.02 -2.85 -5.08
CA LEU A 12 -6.96 -3.22 -6.02
C LEU A 12 -5.65 -2.64 -5.51
N GLY A 13 -4.58 -3.43 -5.50
CA GLY A 13 -3.28 -2.97 -5.03
C GLY A 13 -2.12 -3.75 -5.61
N LEU A 14 -0.96 -3.11 -5.64
CA LEU A 14 0.28 -3.66 -6.19
C LEU A 14 1.37 -3.68 -5.12
N SER A 15 2.03 -4.83 -4.97
CA SER A 15 3.23 -4.95 -4.14
C SER A 15 4.44 -4.41 -4.89
N ILE A 16 5.26 -3.58 -4.23
CA ILE A 16 6.45 -2.96 -4.81
C ILE A 16 7.71 -3.38 -4.04
N GLN A 17 8.88 -3.28 -4.69
CA GLN A 17 10.17 -3.62 -4.09
C GLN A 17 10.69 -2.50 -3.17
N TYR A 18 10.48 -1.25 -3.57
CA TYR A 18 10.97 -0.07 -2.85
C TYR A 18 9.92 1.06 -2.86
N PRO A 19 9.70 1.78 -1.74
CA PRO A 19 10.25 1.49 -0.42
C PRO A 19 9.65 0.23 0.18
N GLY A 20 10.42 -0.43 1.06
CA GLY A 20 10.05 -1.67 1.74
C GLY A 20 10.42 -1.65 3.22
N VAL A 21 10.09 -2.72 3.94
CA VAL A 21 10.60 -2.97 5.29
C VAL A 21 11.68 -4.04 5.19
N SER A 22 12.87 -3.74 5.70
CA SER A 22 13.99 -4.67 5.78
C SER A 22 14.59 -4.65 7.18
N PHE A 23 14.53 -5.81 7.84
CA PHE A 23 15.07 -6.04 9.17
C PHE A 23 16.05 -7.20 9.14
N GLU A 24 17.15 -7.06 9.89
CA GLU A 24 17.91 -8.19 10.40
C GLU A 24 17.49 -8.43 11.85
N PHE A 25 17.39 -9.68 12.29
CA PHE A 25 17.00 -9.99 13.65
C PHE A 25 17.73 -11.22 14.19
N GLY A 26 17.94 -11.22 15.49
CA GLY A 26 18.65 -12.30 16.16
C GLY A 26 18.29 -12.44 17.64
N PRO A 27 18.86 -13.46 18.33
CA PRO A 27 18.68 -13.63 19.75
C PRO A 27 19.40 -12.52 20.54
N HIS A 28 18.76 -12.07 21.60
CA HIS A 28 19.34 -11.15 22.58
C HIS A 28 18.68 -11.35 23.92
N ASP A 29 19.34 -10.96 25.02
CA ASP A 29 18.83 -11.17 26.40
C ASP A 29 17.68 -10.19 26.74
N GLN A 30 17.55 -9.11 25.99
CA GLN A 30 16.48 -8.13 26.11
C GLN A 30 16.11 -7.58 24.71
N THR A 31 15.02 -6.83 24.61
CA THR A 31 14.65 -6.20 23.35
C THR A 31 15.58 -5.04 23.04
N VAL A 32 16.26 -5.12 21.89
CA VAL A 32 17.15 -4.07 21.37
C VAL A 32 16.74 -3.75 19.93
N VAL A 33 16.58 -2.47 19.60
CA VAL A 33 16.35 -2.00 18.24
C VAL A 33 17.46 -1.05 17.84
N ARG A 34 18.11 -1.30 16.70
CA ARG A 34 19.22 -0.52 16.16
C ARG A 34 18.95 -0.10 14.71
N GLY A 35 19.73 0.84 14.22
CA GLY A 35 19.57 1.38 12.85
C GLY A 35 18.32 2.28 12.71
N GLY A 36 18.08 2.79 11.51
CA GLY A 36 17.01 3.76 11.28
C GLY A 36 17.16 5.06 12.08
N VAL A 37 16.09 5.87 12.07
CA VAL A 37 16.00 7.09 12.89
C VAL A 37 15.26 6.81 14.20
N PRO A 38 15.38 7.67 15.25
CA PRO A 38 14.78 7.41 16.56
C PRO A 38 13.27 7.09 16.52
N ALA A 39 12.49 7.79 15.68
CA ALA A 39 11.07 7.53 15.54
C ALA A 39 10.76 6.15 14.93
N GLU A 40 11.60 5.65 14.05
CA GLU A 40 11.49 4.29 13.49
C GLU A 40 11.82 3.22 14.53
N GLN A 41 12.84 3.46 15.36
CA GLN A 41 13.20 2.58 16.46
C GLN A 41 12.06 2.46 17.47
N GLU A 42 11.46 3.60 17.87
CA GLU A 42 10.31 3.64 18.77
C GLU A 42 9.13 2.86 18.19
N LEU A 43 8.78 3.10 16.93
CA LEU A 43 7.72 2.37 16.23
C LEU A 43 7.96 0.86 16.23
N VAL A 44 9.19 0.42 15.94
CA VAL A 44 9.53 -1.02 15.91
C VAL A 44 9.51 -1.61 17.32
N GLN A 45 9.96 -0.88 18.36
CA GLN A 45 9.86 -1.30 19.75
C GLN A 45 8.40 -1.49 20.19
N GLU A 46 7.53 -0.55 19.84
CA GLU A 46 6.09 -0.66 20.10
C GLU A 46 5.47 -1.87 19.41
N GLU A 47 5.82 -2.09 18.12
CA GLU A 47 5.33 -3.24 17.37
C GLU A 47 5.85 -4.57 17.94
N ILE A 48 7.09 -4.62 18.42
CA ILE A 48 7.64 -5.81 19.13
C ILE A 48 6.81 -6.06 20.39
N ALA A 49 6.59 -5.05 21.23
CA ALA A 49 5.82 -5.19 22.47
C ALA A 49 4.38 -5.66 22.23
N GLN A 50 3.71 -5.13 21.20
CA GLN A 50 2.35 -5.54 20.82
C GLN A 50 2.33 -6.96 20.24
N SER A 51 3.26 -7.28 19.35
CA SER A 51 3.34 -8.59 18.69
C SER A 51 3.72 -9.70 19.66
N SER A 52 4.59 -9.42 20.64
CA SER A 52 4.96 -10.36 21.70
C SER A 52 3.76 -10.74 22.56
N LYS A 53 2.90 -9.79 22.90
CA LYS A 53 1.63 -10.06 23.61
C LYS A 53 0.69 -10.95 22.77
N ILE A 54 0.62 -10.69 21.47
CA ILE A 54 -0.21 -11.50 20.53
C ILE A 54 0.33 -12.94 20.45
N LEU A 55 1.63 -13.11 20.39
CA LEU A 55 2.30 -14.41 20.26
C LEU A 55 2.52 -15.10 21.61
N GLN A 56 2.30 -14.40 22.73
CA GLN A 56 2.55 -14.87 24.10
C GLN A 56 4.01 -15.30 24.34
N VAL A 57 4.94 -14.45 23.90
CA VAL A 57 6.39 -14.66 24.09
C VAL A 57 7.02 -13.47 24.80
N GLU A 58 8.11 -13.73 25.54
CA GLU A 58 8.97 -12.66 26.06
C GLU A 58 9.80 -12.06 24.92
N PRO A 59 9.82 -10.73 24.74
CA PRO A 59 10.45 -10.11 23.58
C PRO A 59 11.99 -10.00 23.72
N CYS A 60 12.68 -11.13 23.84
CA CYS A 60 14.15 -11.21 23.88
C CYS A 60 14.72 -11.31 22.46
N ILE A 61 14.81 -10.17 21.78
CA ILE A 61 15.20 -10.08 20.36
C ILE A 61 15.98 -8.79 20.09
N GLU A 62 17.03 -8.90 19.30
CA GLU A 62 17.64 -7.75 18.63
C GLU A 62 17.04 -7.59 17.22
N VAL A 63 16.71 -6.36 16.84
CA VAL A 63 16.27 -6.01 15.49
C VAL A 63 17.11 -4.85 14.98
N ALA A 64 17.78 -5.04 13.84
CA ALA A 64 18.48 -3.99 13.12
C ALA A 64 17.61 -3.54 11.93
N ILE A 65 17.27 -2.27 11.90
CA ILE A 65 16.47 -1.65 10.84
C ILE A 65 17.42 -1.24 9.70
N HIS A 66 17.24 -1.84 8.53
CA HIS A 66 17.95 -1.44 7.32
C HIS A 66 17.11 -0.51 6.44
N GLN A 67 15.79 -0.72 6.43
CA GLN A 67 14.86 0.08 5.64
C GLN A 67 13.46 0.08 6.25
N MET A 68 12.80 1.24 6.18
CA MET A 68 11.40 1.42 6.55
C MET A 68 10.61 2.10 5.43
N ILE A 69 9.32 1.82 5.38
CA ILE A 69 8.38 2.53 4.52
C ILE A 69 7.96 3.81 5.25
N PRO A 70 8.05 5.00 4.60
CA PRO A 70 7.60 6.25 5.21
C PRO A 70 6.16 6.15 5.71
N PRO A 71 5.86 6.53 6.96
CA PRO A 71 4.53 6.43 7.53
C PRO A 71 3.56 7.40 6.85
N HIS A 72 2.26 7.04 6.84
CA HIS A 72 1.16 7.87 6.33
C HIS A 72 1.28 8.30 4.86
N GLN A 73 2.07 7.58 4.05
CA GLN A 73 2.23 7.85 2.63
C GLN A 73 1.35 6.98 1.70
N GLY A 74 0.44 6.17 2.26
CA GLY A 74 -0.41 5.27 1.48
C GLY A 74 0.29 4.02 0.97
N LEU A 75 1.49 3.72 1.47
CA LEU A 75 2.35 2.60 1.04
C LEU A 75 2.27 1.38 1.96
N GLY A 76 1.33 1.37 2.92
CA GLY A 76 1.07 0.22 3.78
C GLY A 76 2.08 0.01 4.91
N SER A 77 2.86 1.03 5.30
CA SER A 77 3.95 0.97 6.30
C SER A 77 3.56 0.21 7.57
N GLY A 78 2.48 0.60 8.24
CA GLY A 78 2.10 -0.02 9.51
C GLY A 78 1.71 -1.50 9.40
N THR A 79 1.18 -1.95 8.25
CA THR A 79 0.89 -3.38 8.03
C THR A 79 2.17 -4.17 7.77
N GLN A 80 3.07 -3.63 6.94
CA GLN A 80 4.33 -4.29 6.61
C GLN A 80 5.24 -4.38 7.83
N THR A 81 5.39 -3.32 8.62
CA THR A 81 6.18 -3.33 9.87
C THR A 81 5.65 -4.36 10.86
N ARG A 82 4.33 -4.37 11.12
CA ARG A 82 3.73 -5.36 12.04
C ARG A 82 3.94 -6.79 11.57
N LEU A 83 3.76 -7.08 10.29
CA LEU A 83 3.94 -8.43 9.77
C LEU A 83 5.41 -8.84 9.79
N ALA A 84 6.34 -7.95 9.49
CA ALA A 84 7.78 -8.21 9.59
C ALA A 84 8.18 -8.55 11.02
N VAL A 85 7.72 -7.79 12.03
CA VAL A 85 7.97 -8.07 13.45
C VAL A 85 7.34 -9.40 13.89
N LEU A 86 6.07 -9.67 13.49
CA LEU A 86 5.44 -10.96 13.80
C LEU A 86 6.22 -12.14 13.20
N CYS A 87 6.74 -11.99 11.98
CA CYS A 87 7.56 -13.01 11.33
C CYS A 87 8.91 -13.18 12.04
N ALA A 88 9.58 -12.10 12.44
CA ALA A 88 10.82 -12.16 13.17
C ALA A 88 10.66 -12.89 14.52
N LEU A 89 9.62 -12.55 15.29
CA LEU A 89 9.32 -13.23 16.55
C LEU A 89 8.92 -14.69 16.34
N ASN A 90 8.08 -14.98 15.34
CA ASN A 90 7.69 -16.35 15.00
C ASN A 90 8.91 -17.23 14.67
N GLN A 91 9.86 -16.69 13.93
CA GLN A 91 11.11 -17.38 13.58
C GLN A 91 12.04 -17.50 14.80
N ARG A 92 12.23 -16.39 15.54
CA ARG A 92 13.11 -16.35 16.73
C ARG A 92 12.71 -17.37 17.78
N PHE A 93 11.40 -17.55 18.01
CA PHE A 93 10.87 -18.47 19.01
C PHE A 93 10.41 -19.82 18.44
N ALA A 94 10.69 -20.09 17.17
CA ALA A 94 10.35 -21.33 16.49
C ALA A 94 8.86 -21.73 16.65
N LEU A 95 7.93 -20.75 16.60
CA LEU A 95 6.51 -20.99 16.86
C LEU A 95 5.81 -21.76 15.73
N GLY A 96 6.39 -21.77 14.53
CA GLY A 96 5.89 -22.54 13.38
C GLY A 96 4.56 -22.03 12.80
N TYR A 97 4.14 -20.79 13.10
CA TYR A 97 2.91 -20.26 12.54
C TYR A 97 3.08 -19.91 11.05
N PRO A 98 2.16 -20.39 10.17
CA PRO A 98 2.18 -20.00 8.76
C PRO A 98 1.82 -18.52 8.60
N LEU A 99 2.27 -17.90 7.49
CA LEU A 99 2.00 -16.48 7.19
C LEU A 99 0.51 -16.11 7.20
N SER A 100 -0.36 -17.05 6.81
CA SER A 100 -1.82 -16.87 6.88
C SER A 100 -2.30 -16.63 8.32
N LYS A 101 -1.75 -17.38 9.29
CA LYS A 101 -2.08 -17.22 10.71
C LYS A 101 -1.51 -15.93 11.27
N LEU A 102 -0.27 -15.58 10.93
CA LEU A 102 0.34 -14.31 11.33
C LEU A 102 -0.44 -13.11 10.76
N GLY A 103 -0.88 -13.22 9.50
CA GLY A 103 -1.75 -12.21 8.88
C GLY A 103 -3.05 -11.99 9.66
N ALA A 104 -3.74 -13.07 10.05
CA ALA A 104 -4.95 -13.00 10.88
C ALA A 104 -4.65 -12.42 12.28
N MET A 105 -3.56 -12.84 12.92
CA MET A 105 -3.14 -12.36 14.24
C MET A 105 -2.72 -10.89 14.24
N SER A 106 -2.29 -10.36 13.12
CA SER A 106 -1.87 -8.95 12.98
C SER A 106 -3.00 -7.95 13.27
N ARG A 107 -4.26 -8.39 13.23
CA ARG A 107 -5.47 -7.54 13.34
C ARG A 107 -5.50 -6.42 12.29
N ARG A 108 -4.79 -6.61 11.19
CA ARG A 108 -4.85 -5.78 9.97
C ARG A 108 -5.84 -6.40 9.00
N GLY A 109 -6.15 -5.70 7.92
CA GLY A 109 -7.10 -6.21 6.92
C GLY A 109 -8.55 -5.78 7.13
N GLY A 110 -8.87 -5.04 8.19
CA GLY A 110 -10.23 -4.59 8.47
C GLY A 110 -10.83 -3.61 7.46
N THR A 111 -10.04 -3.09 6.51
CA THR A 111 -10.51 -2.26 5.39
C THR A 111 -10.09 -2.89 4.06
N SER A 112 -8.83 -3.32 3.96
CA SER A 112 -8.25 -3.87 2.74
C SER A 112 -7.35 -5.06 3.06
N GLY A 113 -7.49 -6.13 2.32
CA GLY A 113 -6.62 -7.30 2.39
C GLY A 113 -5.29 -7.13 1.65
N ILE A 114 -5.11 -6.03 0.93
CA ILE A 114 -3.95 -5.82 0.05
C ILE A 114 -2.64 -5.90 0.83
N GLY A 115 -2.49 -5.18 1.94
CA GLY A 115 -1.24 -5.17 2.70
C GLY A 115 -0.80 -6.55 3.20
N ILE A 116 -1.74 -7.38 3.68
CA ILE A 116 -1.44 -8.74 4.14
C ILE A 116 -1.11 -9.65 2.96
N ASN A 117 -1.89 -9.57 1.87
CA ASN A 117 -1.66 -10.39 0.69
C ASN A 117 -0.40 -9.97 -0.08
N ALA A 118 -0.04 -8.67 -0.12
CA ALA A 118 1.21 -8.17 -0.67
C ALA A 118 2.41 -8.75 0.10
N PHE A 119 2.34 -8.75 1.43
CA PHE A 119 3.37 -9.37 2.26
C PHE A 119 3.55 -10.86 1.99
N ARG A 120 2.43 -11.59 1.81
CA ARG A 120 2.46 -13.05 1.60
C ARG A 120 2.82 -13.47 0.19
N ASN A 121 2.27 -12.81 -0.81
CA ASN A 121 2.20 -13.33 -2.18
C ASN A 121 2.83 -12.40 -3.22
N GLY A 122 2.99 -11.11 -2.90
CA GLY A 122 3.38 -10.10 -3.89
C GLY A 122 2.39 -9.97 -5.07
N GLY A 123 2.79 -9.23 -6.10
CA GLY A 123 2.04 -9.06 -7.34
C GLY A 123 0.91 -8.02 -7.28
N LEU A 124 0.10 -8.00 -8.32
CA LEU A 124 -1.16 -7.26 -8.37
C LEU A 124 -2.25 -8.09 -7.70
N LEU A 125 -3.00 -7.47 -6.81
CA LEU A 125 -3.93 -8.11 -5.89
C LEU A 125 -5.29 -7.43 -5.98
N LEU A 126 -6.36 -8.21 -6.04
CA LEU A 126 -7.75 -7.75 -5.96
C LEU A 126 -8.43 -8.47 -4.80
N ASP A 127 -8.95 -7.73 -3.84
CA ASP A 127 -9.77 -8.27 -2.75
C ASP A 127 -11.26 -7.93 -2.92
N GLY A 128 -12.10 -8.77 -2.37
CA GLY A 128 -13.56 -8.70 -2.48
C GLY A 128 -14.25 -7.87 -1.38
N GLY A 129 -13.49 -7.16 -0.53
CA GLY A 129 -14.07 -6.42 0.59
C GLY A 129 -14.78 -7.33 1.62
N HIS A 130 -15.58 -6.71 2.48
CA HIS A 130 -16.27 -7.40 3.59
C HIS A 130 -17.77 -7.47 3.38
N SER A 131 -18.41 -8.54 3.85
CA SER A 131 -19.87 -8.66 3.88
C SER A 131 -20.46 -7.77 4.98
N VAL A 132 -21.51 -7.01 4.64
CA VAL A 132 -22.23 -6.18 5.62
C VAL A 132 -23.07 -7.02 6.61
N SER A 133 -23.45 -8.24 6.24
CA SER A 133 -24.11 -9.20 7.12
C SER A 133 -23.14 -9.89 8.09
N GLY A 134 -21.82 -9.71 7.90
CA GLY A 134 -20.77 -10.30 8.72
C GLY A 134 -20.29 -9.39 9.85
N GLN A 135 -18.97 -9.29 9.96
CA GLN A 135 -18.30 -8.59 11.06
C GLN A 135 -18.13 -7.08 10.84
N LYS A 136 -18.40 -6.56 9.62
CA LYS A 136 -18.20 -5.16 9.27
C LYS A 136 -19.47 -4.56 8.67
N LYS A 137 -20.12 -3.64 9.40
CA LYS A 137 -21.39 -3.04 8.99
C LYS A 137 -21.22 -1.73 8.20
N SER A 138 -20.05 -1.09 8.29
CA SER A 138 -19.81 0.22 7.68
C SER A 138 -18.34 0.32 7.20
N PHE A 139 -18.10 1.26 6.31
CA PHE A 139 -16.76 1.59 5.87
C PHE A 139 -16.01 2.31 6.99
N ALA A 140 -14.84 1.81 7.34
CA ALA A 140 -14.00 2.38 8.40
C ALA A 140 -12.55 1.93 8.23
N PRO A 141 -11.57 2.75 8.67
CA PRO A 141 -10.16 2.36 8.69
C PRO A 141 -9.91 1.10 9.51
N SER A 142 -8.89 0.33 9.16
CA SER A 142 -8.58 -0.96 9.81
C SER A 142 -8.43 -0.88 11.33
N ARG A 143 -7.92 0.24 11.86
CA ARG A 143 -7.79 0.48 13.30
C ARG A 143 -9.14 0.52 14.04
N PHE A 144 -10.20 0.92 13.35
CA PHE A 144 -11.57 0.97 13.88
C PHE A 144 -12.39 -0.28 13.50
N ALA A 145 -11.85 -1.14 12.64
CA ALA A 145 -12.50 -2.35 12.14
C ALA A 145 -11.72 -3.63 12.50
N THR A 146 -11.11 -3.68 13.67
CA THR A 146 -10.21 -4.77 14.11
C THR A 146 -10.88 -6.13 14.23
N LYS A 147 -12.21 -6.18 14.29
CA LYS A 147 -13.01 -7.42 14.32
C LYS A 147 -13.40 -7.93 12.93
N ALA A 148 -13.18 -7.15 11.88
CA ALA A 148 -13.65 -7.48 10.53
C ALA A 148 -12.85 -8.58 9.88
N GLY A 149 -11.76 -9.02 10.32
CA GLY A 149 -10.92 -10.02 9.67
C GLY A 149 -10.36 -9.55 8.32
N GLN A 150 -9.77 -10.47 7.58
CA GLN A 150 -9.22 -10.18 6.26
C GLN A 150 -10.28 -10.45 5.19
N PRO A 151 -10.47 -9.55 4.20
CA PRO A 151 -11.36 -9.82 3.09
C PRO A 151 -10.83 -10.94 2.18
N PRO A 152 -11.70 -11.65 1.44
CA PRO A 152 -11.26 -12.69 0.51
C PRO A 152 -10.41 -12.10 -0.61
N LEU A 153 -9.27 -12.72 -0.88
CA LEU A 153 -8.48 -12.44 -2.08
C LEU A 153 -9.21 -13.06 -3.28
N LEU A 154 -9.59 -12.23 -4.25
CA LEU A 154 -10.28 -12.68 -5.48
C LEU A 154 -9.29 -13.03 -6.57
N MET A 155 -8.22 -12.27 -6.70
CA MET A 155 -7.21 -12.46 -7.72
C MET A 155 -5.84 -12.01 -7.24
N ARG A 156 -4.83 -12.77 -7.68
CA ARG A 156 -3.42 -12.39 -7.66
C ARG A 156 -2.84 -12.64 -9.05
N ALA A 157 -2.11 -11.67 -9.58
CA ALA A 157 -1.37 -11.82 -10.83
C ALA A 157 0.07 -11.30 -10.68
N ASP A 158 1.00 -11.88 -11.42
CA ASP A 158 2.30 -11.27 -11.58
C ASP A 158 2.16 -9.97 -12.38
N PHE A 159 2.87 -8.95 -11.93
CA PHE A 159 2.96 -7.68 -12.65
C PHE A 159 4.16 -7.74 -13.61
N PRO A 160 4.04 -7.23 -14.85
CA PRO A 160 5.09 -7.34 -15.83
C PRO A 160 6.39 -6.72 -15.35
N ARG A 161 7.52 -7.44 -15.50
CA ARG A 161 8.84 -6.94 -15.10
C ARG A 161 9.36 -5.82 -16.01
N THR A 162 8.81 -5.73 -17.20
CA THR A 162 9.09 -4.68 -18.18
C THR A 162 8.37 -3.36 -17.89
N TRP A 163 7.43 -3.36 -16.94
CA TRP A 163 6.75 -2.15 -16.51
C TRP A 163 7.42 -1.57 -15.27
N GLY A 164 7.96 -0.37 -15.42
CA GLY A 164 8.49 0.42 -14.33
C GLY A 164 7.39 1.11 -13.54
N ILE A 165 7.67 1.40 -12.30
CA ILE A 165 6.80 2.15 -11.40
C ILE A 165 7.60 3.35 -10.91
N VAL A 166 7.04 4.55 -11.03
CA VAL A 166 7.62 5.75 -10.46
C VAL A 166 6.71 6.30 -9.37
N LEU A 167 7.30 6.70 -8.28
CA LEU A 167 6.61 7.25 -7.11
C LEU A 167 7.08 8.70 -6.89
N PHE A 168 6.16 9.58 -6.57
CA PHE A 168 6.46 10.83 -5.89
C PHE A 168 5.99 10.71 -4.44
N ILE A 169 6.94 10.77 -3.51
CA ILE A 169 6.69 10.67 -2.06
C ILE A 169 6.87 12.07 -1.48
N PRO A 170 5.80 12.79 -1.11
CA PRO A 170 5.91 14.14 -0.59
C PRO A 170 6.54 14.17 0.81
N SER A 171 7.37 15.20 1.07
CA SER A 171 8.05 15.36 2.36
C SER A 171 7.18 16.04 3.42
N ARG A 172 6.24 16.90 3.02
CA ARG A 172 5.43 17.72 3.93
C ARG A 172 3.96 17.34 3.97
N HIS A 173 3.47 16.65 2.95
CA HIS A 173 2.08 16.22 2.89
C HIS A 173 1.95 14.78 3.36
N GLN A 174 0.99 14.52 4.23
CA GLN A 174 0.65 13.16 4.69
C GLN A 174 -0.77 12.83 4.28
N GLY A 175 -1.03 11.54 4.09
CA GLY A 175 -2.38 11.04 3.87
C GLY A 175 -3.26 11.17 5.10
N LEU A 176 -4.54 10.97 4.89
CA LEU A 176 -5.49 10.90 6.00
C LEU A 176 -5.12 9.77 6.95
N SER A 177 -5.25 10.03 8.25
CA SER A 177 -5.00 9.03 9.28
C SER A 177 -5.89 9.28 10.50
N GLY A 178 -6.08 8.24 11.29
CA GLY A 178 -6.81 8.37 12.56
C GLY A 178 -8.26 8.78 12.41
N GLN A 179 -8.68 9.77 13.20
CA GLN A 179 -10.06 10.24 13.23
C GLN A 179 -10.44 10.94 11.92
N ASP A 180 -9.53 11.74 11.35
CA ASP A 180 -9.79 12.45 10.08
C ASP A 180 -10.07 11.48 8.93
N GLU A 181 -9.36 10.33 8.89
CA GLU A 181 -9.62 9.27 7.90
C GLU A 181 -11.00 8.65 8.12
N LEU A 182 -11.39 8.38 9.37
CA LEU A 182 -12.72 7.85 9.70
C LEU A 182 -13.82 8.83 9.31
N ASP A 183 -13.69 10.10 9.67
CA ASP A 183 -14.68 11.13 9.38
C ASP A 183 -14.82 11.33 7.87
N PHE A 184 -13.73 11.34 7.15
CA PHE A 184 -13.74 11.37 5.68
C PHE A 184 -14.46 10.15 5.07
N MET A 185 -14.20 8.94 5.58
CA MET A 185 -14.87 7.73 5.14
C MET A 185 -16.39 7.79 5.40
N ILE A 186 -16.80 8.23 6.58
CA ILE A 186 -18.22 8.35 6.93
C ILE A 186 -18.92 9.39 6.04
N ALA A 187 -18.30 10.55 5.83
CA ALA A 187 -18.88 11.63 5.05
C ALA A 187 -19.04 11.32 3.55
N ASN A 188 -18.24 10.38 3.03
CA ASN A 188 -18.16 10.08 1.60
C ASN A 188 -18.67 8.69 1.22
N THR A 189 -19.37 8.00 2.11
CA THR A 189 -19.95 6.68 1.84
C THR A 189 -21.42 6.60 2.30
N PRO A 190 -22.26 5.77 1.64
CA PRO A 190 -21.90 4.82 0.55
C PRO A 190 -21.57 5.54 -0.76
N ILE A 191 -20.75 4.91 -1.59
CA ILE A 191 -20.49 5.37 -2.94
C ILE A 191 -21.72 5.03 -3.80
N PRO A 192 -22.21 5.93 -4.68
CA PRO A 192 -23.32 5.65 -5.58
C PRO A 192 -23.07 4.38 -6.40
N LEU A 193 -24.14 3.61 -6.61
CA LEU A 193 -24.03 2.28 -7.22
C LEU A 193 -23.47 2.31 -8.65
N ASP A 194 -23.86 3.31 -9.43
CA ASP A 194 -23.36 3.54 -10.79
C ASP A 194 -21.83 3.77 -10.83
N GLU A 195 -21.29 4.52 -9.86
CA GLU A 195 -19.85 4.74 -9.76
C GLU A 195 -19.11 3.45 -9.29
N VAL A 196 -19.74 2.64 -8.44
CA VAL A 196 -19.20 1.33 -8.04
C VAL A 196 -19.20 0.37 -9.22
N GLN A 197 -20.30 0.36 -10.00
CA GLN A 197 -20.41 -0.45 -11.21
C GLN A 197 -19.38 -0.02 -12.25
N ALA A 198 -19.21 1.29 -12.50
CA ALA A 198 -18.19 1.81 -13.39
C ALA A 198 -16.77 1.38 -12.97
N THR A 199 -16.43 1.56 -11.69
CA THR A 199 -15.12 1.13 -11.15
C THR A 199 -14.90 -0.37 -11.36
N SER A 200 -15.90 -1.19 -11.02
CA SER A 200 -15.81 -2.65 -11.15
C SER A 200 -15.69 -3.07 -12.62
N HIS A 201 -16.44 -2.44 -13.52
CA HIS A 201 -16.39 -2.71 -14.95
C HIS A 201 -15.02 -2.35 -15.55
N ILE A 202 -14.46 -1.17 -15.19
CA ILE A 202 -13.11 -0.77 -15.62
C ILE A 202 -12.08 -1.80 -15.18
N ILE A 203 -12.14 -2.24 -13.91
CA ILE A 203 -11.18 -3.21 -13.38
C ILE A 203 -11.31 -4.55 -14.12
N LEU A 204 -12.51 -5.13 -14.16
CA LEU A 204 -12.71 -6.51 -14.63
C LEU A 204 -12.63 -6.63 -16.15
N MET A 205 -13.18 -5.65 -16.89
CA MET A 205 -13.37 -5.77 -18.35
C MET A 205 -12.35 -4.99 -19.16
N ARG A 206 -11.46 -4.22 -18.50
CA ARG A 206 -10.46 -3.46 -19.24
C ARG A 206 -9.06 -3.53 -18.59
N LEU A 207 -8.92 -3.23 -17.28
CA LEU A 207 -7.60 -3.20 -16.62
C LEU A 207 -6.97 -4.59 -16.53
N LEU A 208 -7.72 -5.59 -16.08
CA LEU A 208 -7.19 -6.95 -15.94
C LEU A 208 -6.90 -7.61 -17.30
N PRO A 209 -7.72 -7.49 -18.35
CA PRO A 209 -7.36 -7.87 -19.70
C PRO A 209 -6.07 -7.20 -20.18
N ALA A 210 -5.95 -5.86 -20.08
CA ALA A 210 -4.75 -5.12 -20.48
C ALA A 210 -3.47 -5.62 -19.77
N LEU A 211 -3.57 -5.94 -18.46
CA LEU A 211 -2.46 -6.56 -17.73
C LEU A 211 -2.04 -7.91 -18.35
N ARG A 212 -3.00 -8.74 -18.74
CA ARG A 212 -2.73 -10.08 -19.32
C ARG A 212 -2.18 -10.02 -20.73
N GLU A 213 -2.59 -8.99 -21.48
CA GLU A 213 -2.17 -8.72 -22.86
C GLU A 213 -0.87 -7.91 -22.92
N LEU A 214 -0.35 -7.48 -21.76
CA LEU A 214 0.85 -6.63 -21.64
C LEU A 214 0.67 -5.25 -22.31
N ASP A 215 -0.55 -4.76 -22.36
CA ASP A 215 -0.91 -3.45 -22.90
C ASP A 215 -0.84 -2.38 -21.78
N LEU A 216 0.34 -1.76 -21.65
CA LEU A 216 0.61 -0.74 -20.64
C LEU A 216 -0.22 0.53 -20.88
N GLU A 217 -0.45 0.91 -22.12
CA GLU A 217 -1.23 2.12 -22.46
C GLU A 217 -2.68 1.99 -21.98
N THR A 218 -3.34 0.88 -22.33
CA THR A 218 -4.71 0.61 -21.85
C THR A 218 -4.76 0.43 -20.34
N PHE A 219 -3.76 -0.23 -19.73
CA PHE A 219 -3.66 -0.37 -18.28
C PHE A 219 -3.58 1.00 -17.60
N GLY A 220 -2.70 1.88 -18.08
CA GLY A 220 -2.54 3.24 -17.57
C GLY A 220 -3.81 4.09 -17.73
N ALA A 221 -4.46 4.02 -18.88
CA ALA A 221 -5.73 4.69 -19.10
C ALA A 221 -6.82 4.23 -18.13
N CYS A 222 -6.87 2.94 -17.79
CA CYS A 222 -7.77 2.41 -16.76
C CYS A 222 -7.44 2.94 -15.36
N VAL A 223 -6.14 3.04 -15.01
CA VAL A 223 -5.70 3.62 -13.75
C VAL A 223 -6.19 5.07 -13.63
N ASN A 224 -6.01 5.89 -14.67
CA ASN A 224 -6.52 7.26 -14.70
C ASN A 224 -8.04 7.31 -14.53
N ALA A 225 -8.78 6.49 -15.28
CA ALA A 225 -10.24 6.45 -15.19
C ALA A 225 -10.74 6.06 -13.78
N ILE A 226 -10.04 5.16 -13.07
CA ILE A 226 -10.37 4.81 -11.68
C ILE A 226 -10.16 5.99 -10.74
N GLN A 227 -9.21 6.90 -11.01
CA GLN A 227 -9.01 8.08 -10.18
C GLN A 227 -10.18 9.07 -10.26
N ASP A 228 -10.93 9.06 -11.35
CA ASP A 228 -11.98 10.03 -11.64
C ASP A 228 -13.39 9.56 -11.25
N VAL A 229 -13.50 8.33 -10.69
CA VAL A 229 -14.78 7.74 -10.26
C VAL A 229 -14.71 7.20 -8.83
N GLY A 230 -15.86 6.97 -8.24
CA GLY A 230 -16.02 6.27 -6.97
C GLY A 230 -15.22 6.87 -5.83
N TRP A 231 -14.62 6.01 -5.04
CA TRP A 231 -13.87 6.39 -3.86
C TRP A 231 -12.67 7.29 -4.17
N LYS A 232 -11.96 7.05 -5.29
CA LYS A 232 -10.78 7.84 -5.65
C LYS A 232 -11.12 9.28 -5.98
N ARG A 233 -12.20 9.52 -6.71
CA ARG A 233 -12.68 10.88 -7.00
C ARG A 233 -12.87 11.70 -5.74
N ARG A 234 -13.41 11.10 -4.62
CA ARG A 234 -13.60 11.81 -3.35
C ARG A 234 -12.31 12.33 -2.77
N HIS A 235 -11.20 11.63 -2.93
CA HIS A 235 -9.90 12.12 -2.52
C HIS A 235 -9.45 13.32 -3.35
N TRP A 236 -9.66 13.27 -4.66
CA TRP A 236 -9.17 14.31 -5.57
C TRP A 236 -9.93 15.64 -5.49
N ILE A 237 -11.15 15.67 -4.96
CA ILE A 237 -11.94 16.89 -4.79
C ILE A 237 -11.74 17.58 -3.42
N ARG A 238 -10.86 17.07 -2.58
CA ARG A 238 -10.53 17.69 -1.28
C ARG A 238 -9.75 18.99 -1.51
N SER A 239 -9.99 19.99 -0.67
CA SER A 239 -9.34 21.31 -0.77
C SER A 239 -7.86 21.31 -0.37
N ASP A 240 -7.47 20.38 0.52
CA ASP A 240 -6.12 20.27 1.06
C ASP A 240 -5.14 19.51 0.15
N ILE A 241 -5.60 18.98 -0.98
CA ILE A 241 -4.81 18.13 -1.87
C ILE A 241 -4.25 18.85 -3.11
N ALA A 242 -4.43 20.18 -3.20
CA ALA A 242 -3.97 20.96 -4.35
C ALA A 242 -2.49 20.72 -4.74
N PRO A 243 -1.53 20.60 -3.80
CA PRO A 243 -0.15 20.26 -4.16
C PRO A 243 -0.02 18.91 -4.88
N LEU A 244 -0.81 17.91 -4.47
CA LEU A 244 -0.79 16.58 -5.09
C LEU A 244 -1.55 16.55 -6.44
N GLN A 245 -2.58 17.41 -6.60
CA GLN A 245 -3.23 17.61 -7.91
C GLN A 245 -2.24 18.17 -8.93
N PHE A 246 -1.40 19.12 -8.52
CA PHE A 246 -0.31 19.62 -9.35
C PHE A 246 0.68 18.50 -9.71
N VAL A 247 1.16 17.73 -8.73
CA VAL A 247 2.06 16.59 -9.00
C VAL A 247 1.42 15.61 -9.99
N ARG A 248 0.14 15.27 -9.80
CA ARG A 248 -0.57 14.40 -10.74
C ARG A 248 -0.60 14.99 -12.15
N SER A 249 -0.87 16.29 -12.30
CA SER A 249 -0.87 16.93 -13.62
C SER A 249 0.49 16.86 -14.31
N VAL A 250 1.58 16.95 -13.56
CA VAL A 250 2.94 16.75 -14.09
C VAL A 250 3.12 15.30 -14.56
N PHE A 251 2.71 14.32 -13.76
CA PHE A 251 2.76 12.91 -14.16
C PHE A 251 1.95 12.64 -15.44
N ASP A 252 0.72 13.19 -15.52
CA ASP A 252 -0.16 13.01 -16.67
C ASP A 252 0.36 13.72 -17.94
N ALA A 253 1.18 14.78 -17.79
CA ALA A 253 1.82 15.50 -18.89
C ALA A 253 3.17 14.91 -19.32
N THR A 254 3.79 14.03 -18.49
CA THR A 254 5.08 13.42 -18.79
C THR A 254 4.91 12.27 -19.78
N ALA A 255 5.53 12.39 -20.97
CA ALA A 255 5.30 11.47 -22.10
C ALA A 255 5.67 10.00 -21.81
N GLU A 256 6.65 9.77 -20.94
CA GLU A 256 7.11 8.45 -20.55
C GLU A 256 6.11 7.72 -19.65
N ILE A 257 5.17 8.45 -19.00
CA ILE A 257 4.26 7.90 -17.99
C ILE A 257 2.93 7.49 -18.61
N GLN A 258 2.56 6.25 -18.37
CA GLN A 258 1.29 5.67 -18.78
C GLN A 258 0.40 5.46 -17.54
N GLY A 259 -0.43 6.46 -17.25
CA GLY A 259 -1.35 6.45 -16.13
C GLY A 259 -0.72 6.76 -14.76
N SER A 260 -1.45 7.51 -13.97
CA SER A 260 -1.04 7.98 -12.66
C SER A 260 -2.16 7.90 -11.63
N GLY A 261 -1.82 7.94 -10.34
CA GLY A 261 -2.83 7.94 -9.31
C GLY A 261 -2.32 8.16 -7.90
N LEU A 262 -3.27 8.36 -6.99
CA LEU A 262 -3.00 8.49 -5.55
C LEU A 262 -2.98 7.10 -4.90
N SER A 263 -1.93 6.79 -4.16
CA SER A 263 -1.82 5.52 -3.44
C SER A 263 -2.69 5.50 -2.19
N SER A 264 -3.65 4.60 -2.10
CA SER A 264 -4.57 4.41 -0.96
C SER A 264 -5.28 5.74 -0.56
N THR A 265 -5.26 6.09 0.72
CA THR A 265 -5.70 7.38 1.30
C THR A 265 -4.51 8.30 1.58
N GLY A 266 -3.33 7.88 1.16
CA GLY A 266 -2.07 8.56 1.47
C GLY A 266 -1.68 9.62 0.47
N ALA A 267 -0.47 10.12 0.59
CA ALA A 267 -0.01 11.25 -0.19
C ALA A 267 0.87 10.87 -1.40
N THR A 268 1.33 9.63 -1.51
CA THR A 268 2.16 9.19 -2.63
C THR A 268 1.39 9.19 -3.94
N ILE A 269 1.93 9.87 -4.94
CA ILE A 269 1.51 9.75 -6.34
C ILE A 269 2.36 8.67 -7.00
N PHE A 270 1.74 7.82 -7.79
CA PHE A 270 2.43 6.81 -8.57
C PHE A 270 2.10 6.92 -10.05
N GLY A 271 2.99 6.42 -10.90
CA GLY A 271 2.78 6.26 -12.34
C GLY A 271 3.49 5.01 -12.85
N PHE A 272 3.19 4.62 -14.07
CA PHE A 272 3.78 3.47 -14.74
C PHE A 272 4.52 3.92 -16.00
N PHE A 273 5.57 3.20 -16.37
CA PHE A 273 6.31 3.46 -17.60
C PHE A 273 6.86 2.15 -18.21
N ASP A 274 7.16 2.17 -19.50
CA ASP A 274 7.80 1.05 -20.19
C ASP A 274 9.31 1.06 -19.93
N ALA A 275 9.77 0.20 -19.04
CA ALA A 275 11.18 0.11 -18.66
C ALA A 275 12.06 -0.55 -19.77
N THR A 276 11.48 -0.98 -20.89
CA THR A 276 12.23 -1.39 -22.07
C THR A 276 12.56 -0.22 -22.99
N LYS A 277 11.85 0.90 -22.84
CA LYS A 277 12.03 2.11 -23.64
C LYS A 277 12.72 3.23 -22.87
N PHE A 278 12.46 3.33 -21.57
CA PHE A 278 12.95 4.42 -20.72
C PHE A 278 13.67 3.85 -19.50
N SER A 279 14.83 4.40 -19.19
CA SER A 279 15.54 4.11 -17.95
C SER A 279 14.92 4.82 -16.75
N ASP A 280 15.21 4.31 -15.55
CA ASP A 280 14.79 4.94 -14.29
C ASP A 280 15.31 6.38 -14.15
N ASP A 281 16.54 6.64 -14.64
CA ASP A 281 17.17 7.95 -14.61
C ASP A 281 16.48 8.94 -15.54
N GLU A 282 16.11 8.53 -16.76
CA GLU A 282 15.36 9.38 -17.70
C GLU A 282 14.02 9.80 -17.12
N VAL A 283 13.22 8.84 -16.64
CA VAL A 283 11.90 9.14 -16.03
C VAL A 283 12.06 10.02 -14.79
N THR A 284 13.04 9.72 -13.95
CA THR A 284 13.30 10.53 -12.73
C THR A 284 13.70 11.95 -13.09
N LEU A 285 14.55 12.13 -14.11
CA LEU A 285 15.02 13.47 -14.54
C LEU A 285 13.88 14.28 -15.17
N SER A 286 13.06 13.67 -16.03
CA SER A 286 11.88 14.31 -16.63
C SER A 286 10.95 14.85 -15.56
N LEU A 287 10.57 14.02 -14.57
CA LEU A 287 9.71 14.46 -13.48
C LEU A 287 10.36 15.50 -12.59
N ARG A 288 11.63 15.36 -12.22
CA ARG A 288 12.32 16.33 -11.35
C ARG A 288 12.42 17.70 -11.98
N ARG A 289 12.62 17.79 -13.29
CA ARG A 289 12.66 19.06 -14.01
C ARG A 289 11.36 19.84 -13.83
N GLU A 290 10.22 19.20 -13.98
CA GLU A 290 8.91 19.84 -13.88
C GLU A 290 8.48 20.10 -12.43
N LEU A 291 8.96 19.27 -11.49
CA LEU A 291 8.59 19.37 -10.06
C LEU A 291 9.51 20.27 -9.26
N SER A 292 10.77 20.52 -9.71
CA SER A 292 11.76 21.29 -8.94
C SER A 292 11.39 22.74 -8.73
N ASP A 293 10.61 23.32 -9.61
CA ASP A 293 10.20 24.72 -9.58
C ASP A 293 9.01 24.99 -8.64
N ASN A 294 8.45 23.95 -8.02
CA ASN A 294 7.28 24.09 -7.15
C ASN A 294 7.60 23.83 -5.68
N GLU A 295 7.90 24.90 -4.94
CA GLU A 295 8.10 24.85 -3.49
C GLU A 295 6.89 24.34 -2.70
N ALA A 296 5.70 24.35 -3.29
CA ALA A 296 4.46 23.92 -2.64
C ALA A 296 4.36 22.39 -2.51
N ALA A 297 5.10 21.61 -3.31
CA ALA A 297 5.10 20.17 -3.28
C ALA A 297 6.51 19.56 -3.17
N PRO A 298 7.23 19.79 -2.06
CA PRO A 298 8.53 19.15 -1.87
C PRO A 298 8.37 17.65 -1.67
N GLY A 299 9.20 16.87 -2.34
CA GLY A 299 9.14 15.41 -2.27
C GLY A 299 10.30 14.73 -2.97
N GLN A 300 10.25 13.40 -2.94
CA GLN A 300 11.23 12.52 -3.57
C GLN A 300 10.60 11.78 -4.74
N VAL A 301 11.25 11.80 -5.91
CA VAL A 301 10.93 10.93 -7.05
C VAL A 301 11.77 9.67 -6.95
N VAL A 302 11.12 8.50 -7.01
CA VAL A 302 11.74 7.19 -6.86
C VAL A 302 11.17 6.23 -7.88
N CYS A 303 12.03 5.59 -8.67
CA CYS A 303 11.64 4.46 -9.52
C CYS A 303 11.77 3.14 -8.77
N THR A 304 10.87 2.21 -9.04
CA THR A 304 10.84 0.88 -8.43
C THR A 304 10.25 -0.16 -9.40
N ARG A 305 10.15 -1.39 -8.95
CA ARG A 305 9.51 -2.51 -9.67
C ARG A 305 8.49 -3.20 -8.78
N ALA A 306 7.61 -3.97 -9.39
CA ALA A 306 6.70 -4.81 -8.64
C ALA A 306 7.47 -5.91 -7.90
N ASN A 307 7.05 -6.18 -6.67
CA ASN A 307 7.46 -7.36 -5.92
C ASN A 307 6.46 -8.49 -6.19
N ASN A 308 6.81 -9.42 -7.04
CA ASN A 308 5.93 -10.56 -7.38
C ASN A 308 6.07 -11.75 -6.43
N ALA A 309 6.99 -11.70 -5.48
CA ALA A 309 7.27 -12.83 -4.58
C ALA A 309 6.66 -12.67 -3.16
N GLY A 310 6.38 -11.45 -2.75
CA GLY A 310 6.04 -11.14 -1.36
C GLY A 310 7.28 -11.02 -0.47
N MET A 311 7.14 -11.29 0.82
CA MET A 311 8.25 -11.24 1.75
C MET A 311 9.24 -12.37 1.53
N THR A 312 10.50 -12.08 1.79
CA THR A 312 11.59 -13.05 1.79
C THR A 312 12.25 -13.12 3.16
N LEU A 313 12.69 -14.31 3.53
CA LEU A 313 13.48 -14.56 4.73
C LEU A 313 14.75 -15.28 4.33
N ALA A 314 15.89 -14.76 4.74
CA ALA A 314 17.19 -15.37 4.50
C ALA A 314 17.98 -15.44 5.80
N SER A 315 18.81 -16.47 5.96
CA SER A 315 19.82 -16.51 7.02
C SER A 315 20.98 -15.60 6.64
N VAL A 316 21.36 -14.72 7.54
CA VAL A 316 22.63 -13.97 7.42
C VAL A 316 23.73 -14.90 7.84
N ALA A 317 24.69 -15.14 6.95
CA ALA A 317 25.82 -16.05 7.19
C ALA A 317 26.82 -15.46 8.18
#